data_007e3039d6edcc51f22ab98bf7ab856a
#
_entry.id   007e3039d6edcc51f22ab98bf7ab856a
#
_cell.length_a   1.000
_cell.length_b   1.000
_cell.length_c   1.000
_cell.angle_alpha   90.00
_cell.angle_beta   90.00
_cell.angle_gamma   90.00
#
_symmetry.space_group_name_H-M   'P 1'
#
loop_
_entity.id
_entity.type
_entity.pdbx_description
1 polymer ?
#
loop_
_entity_poly.entity_id
_entity_poly.type
_entity_poly.pdbx_seq_one_letter_code
_entity_poly.pdbx_strand_id
1 'polypeptide(L)'
;ASDVYKRQFLMFFIGLETASIPMAALVAFDKYRHHSAEAGAKYILTALFSSALLLFGLSMIYGSAGTLYFDDLPAHIDGNPLQIMAFVFFFTGMAFKLSLVPFHLWTADVYEGAPSTVTAYLSVISKGSAAFVLLAILIKVFAPMIDDWQEVLYWVTIASITIANIFAIRQQNLKRLMAFSSISQAGYIMLGVIGGTAQGMTALVYYVLVYAAANLGV
;
A
#
# COMPACT_ATOMS: atom_id res chain seq x y z
N ALA A 1 13.74 25.82 -5.96
CA ALA A 1 12.26 25.95 -5.78
C ALA A 1 11.53 24.67 -6.18
N SER A 2 11.93 23.96 -7.26
CA SER A 2 11.21 22.76 -7.71
C SER A 2 11.29 21.55 -6.76
N ASP A 3 12.35 21.43 -5.94
CA ASP A 3 12.52 20.29 -5.03
C ASP A 3 11.68 20.42 -3.74
N VAL A 4 11.36 21.64 -3.31
CA VAL A 4 10.54 21.87 -2.13
C VAL A 4 9.11 21.37 -2.34
N TYR A 5 8.54 21.52 -3.53
CA TYR A 5 7.19 21.06 -3.84
C TYR A 5 7.06 19.52 -3.93
N LYS A 6 8.15 18.82 -4.18
CA LYS A 6 8.14 17.35 -4.34
C LYS A 6 8.11 16.59 -3.02
N ARG A 7 8.52 17.23 -1.92
CA ARG A 7 8.66 16.61 -0.60
C ARG A 7 7.52 16.99 0.35
N GLN A 8 6.29 16.79 -0.11
CA GLN A 8 5.12 17.07 0.70
C GLN A 8 4.00 16.04 0.46
N PHE A 9 3.16 15.84 1.45
CA PHE A 9 2.04 14.90 1.39
C PHE A 9 1.03 15.19 0.28
N LEU A 10 0.78 16.45 -0.05
CA LEU A 10 -0.17 16.79 -1.11
C LEU A 10 0.31 16.29 -2.48
N MET A 11 1.59 16.49 -2.79
CA MET A 11 2.16 16.00 -4.06
C MET A 11 2.26 14.47 -4.08
N PHE A 12 2.54 13.85 -2.94
CA PHE A 12 2.47 12.41 -2.78
C PHE A 12 1.06 11.89 -3.11
N PHE A 13 0.01 12.50 -2.53
CA PHE A 13 -1.38 12.13 -2.78
C PHE A 13 -1.76 12.27 -4.26
N ILE A 14 -1.44 13.40 -4.89
CA ILE A 14 -1.68 13.63 -6.32
C ILE A 14 -0.98 12.58 -7.18
N GLY A 15 0.27 12.26 -6.88
CA GLY A 15 1.03 11.21 -7.58
C GLY A 15 0.39 9.84 -7.44
N LEU A 16 -0.07 9.50 -6.24
CA LEU A 16 -0.75 8.25 -5.95
C LEU A 16 -2.08 8.13 -6.72
N GLU A 17 -2.88 9.19 -6.80
CA GLU A 17 -4.13 9.21 -7.54
C GLU A 17 -3.89 9.16 -9.07
N THR A 18 -2.90 9.90 -9.56
CA THR A 18 -2.50 9.87 -10.98
C THR A 18 -2.09 8.46 -11.42
N ALA A 19 -1.48 7.66 -10.54
CA ALA A 19 -1.17 6.27 -10.82
C ALA A 19 -2.40 5.34 -10.71
N SER A 20 -3.35 5.64 -9.83
CA SER A 20 -4.48 4.76 -9.49
C SER A 20 -5.62 4.82 -10.50
N ILE A 21 -5.98 6.02 -10.94
CA ILE A 21 -7.14 6.23 -11.83
C ILE A 21 -6.95 5.55 -13.19
N PRO A 22 -5.82 5.72 -13.90
CA PRO A 22 -5.57 5.00 -15.13
C PRO A 22 -5.51 3.48 -14.94
N MET A 23 -5.05 3.02 -13.77
CA MET A 23 -5.00 1.59 -13.47
C MET A 23 -6.38 0.95 -13.45
N ALA A 24 -7.42 1.65 -12.97
CA ALA A 24 -8.79 1.15 -13.02
C ALA A 24 -9.25 0.88 -14.46
N ALA A 25 -8.90 1.77 -15.40
CA ALA A 25 -9.19 1.58 -16.81
C ALA A 25 -8.43 0.37 -17.41
N LEU A 26 -7.18 0.16 -16.99
CA LEU A 26 -6.39 -0.99 -17.42
C LEU A 26 -6.93 -2.30 -16.86
N VAL A 27 -7.40 -2.32 -15.62
CA VAL A 27 -8.07 -3.49 -15.01
C VAL A 27 -9.32 -3.88 -15.78
N ALA A 28 -10.12 -2.89 -16.22
CA ALA A 28 -11.34 -3.07 -17.00
C ALA A 28 -11.10 -3.11 -18.53
N PHE A 29 -9.86 -3.35 -18.96
CA PHE A 29 -9.49 -3.18 -20.38
C PHE A 29 -10.18 -4.17 -21.32
N ASP A 30 -10.47 -5.39 -20.88
CA ASP A 30 -11.13 -6.40 -21.69
C ASP A 30 -12.67 -6.17 -21.68
N LYS A 31 -13.14 -5.37 -22.63
CA LYS A 31 -14.53 -4.94 -22.76
C LYS A 31 -15.53 -6.08 -23.01
N TYR A 32 -15.06 -7.22 -23.49
CA TYR A 32 -15.91 -8.37 -23.85
C TYR A 32 -16.10 -9.36 -22.68
N ARG A 33 -15.37 -9.16 -21.58
CA ARG A 33 -15.46 -10.01 -20.39
C ARG A 33 -16.14 -9.28 -19.24
N HIS A 34 -17.30 -9.76 -18.81
CA HIS A 34 -18.01 -9.22 -17.65
C HIS A 34 -17.13 -9.18 -16.39
N HIS A 35 -16.31 -10.20 -16.18
CA HIS A 35 -15.38 -10.25 -15.04
C HIS A 35 -14.35 -9.12 -15.04
N SER A 36 -13.91 -8.64 -16.21
CA SER A 36 -12.98 -7.52 -16.30
C SER A 36 -13.66 -6.20 -15.92
N ALA A 37 -14.90 -5.98 -16.37
CA ALA A 37 -15.67 -4.79 -15.98
C ALA A 37 -15.98 -4.78 -14.47
N GLU A 38 -16.35 -5.93 -13.91
CA GLU A 38 -16.59 -6.11 -12.48
C GLU A 38 -15.31 -5.83 -11.66
N ALA A 39 -14.17 -6.39 -12.09
CA ALA A 39 -12.89 -6.16 -11.46
C ALA A 39 -12.49 -4.68 -11.46
N GLY A 40 -12.70 -3.98 -12.59
CA GLY A 40 -12.46 -2.55 -12.69
C GLY A 40 -13.35 -1.73 -11.76
N ALA A 41 -14.65 -2.06 -11.68
CA ALA A 41 -15.58 -1.40 -10.78
C ALA A 41 -15.20 -1.63 -9.30
N LYS A 42 -14.88 -2.85 -8.92
CA LYS A 42 -14.41 -3.17 -7.55
C LYS A 42 -13.12 -2.43 -7.22
N TYR A 43 -12.16 -2.39 -8.15
CA TYR A 43 -10.90 -1.69 -7.94
C TYR A 43 -11.12 -0.20 -7.72
N ILE A 44 -11.86 0.49 -8.62
CA ILE A 44 -12.02 1.94 -8.52
C ILE A 44 -12.80 2.35 -7.27
N LEU A 45 -13.88 1.64 -6.93
CA LEU A 45 -14.69 1.96 -5.76
C LEU A 45 -13.90 1.79 -4.46
N THR A 46 -13.17 0.69 -4.31
CA THR A 46 -12.35 0.46 -3.12
C THR A 46 -11.13 1.37 -3.07
N ALA A 47 -10.53 1.71 -4.22
CA ALA A 47 -9.44 2.68 -4.31
C ALA A 47 -9.89 4.08 -3.88
N LEU A 48 -11.03 4.57 -4.39
CA LEU A 48 -11.58 5.88 -4.01
C LEU A 48 -11.89 5.96 -2.52
N PHE A 49 -12.50 4.92 -1.95
CA PHE A 49 -12.77 4.87 -0.51
C PHE A 49 -11.46 4.94 0.30
N SER A 50 -10.47 4.16 -0.09
CA SER A 50 -9.16 4.15 0.55
C SER A 50 -8.43 5.50 0.44
N SER A 51 -8.50 6.13 -0.73
CA SER A 51 -7.93 7.46 -0.98
C SER A 51 -8.61 8.54 -0.17
N ALA A 52 -9.93 8.47 0.01
CA ALA A 52 -10.66 9.39 0.87
C ALA A 52 -10.20 9.30 2.34
N LEU A 53 -10.00 8.07 2.85
CA LEU A 53 -9.47 7.87 4.21
C LEU A 53 -8.04 8.40 4.34
N LEU A 54 -7.19 8.14 3.34
CA LEU A 54 -5.82 8.67 3.33
C LEU A 54 -5.82 10.21 3.35
N LEU A 55 -6.63 10.83 2.50
CA LEU A 55 -6.74 12.30 2.43
C LEU A 55 -7.28 12.88 3.75
N PHE A 56 -8.23 12.19 4.37
CA PHE A 56 -8.74 12.57 5.69
C PHE A 56 -7.63 12.52 6.75
N GLY A 57 -6.82 11.46 6.76
CA GLY A 57 -5.63 11.37 7.62
C GLY A 57 -4.65 12.53 7.40
N LEU A 58 -4.37 12.88 6.13
CA LEU A 58 -3.51 14.02 5.80
C LEU A 58 -4.11 15.35 6.28
N SER A 59 -5.42 15.52 6.19
CA SER A 59 -6.12 16.71 6.72
C SER A 59 -5.96 16.83 8.23
N MET A 60 -6.03 15.71 8.98
CA MET A 60 -5.81 15.69 10.42
C MET A 60 -4.35 16.00 10.77
N ILE A 61 -3.37 15.47 10.01
CA ILE A 61 -1.95 15.82 10.17
C ILE A 61 -1.76 17.33 9.99
N TYR A 62 -2.33 17.89 8.93
CA TYR A 62 -2.26 19.34 8.69
C TYR A 62 -2.91 20.15 9.81
N GLY A 63 -4.07 19.70 10.31
CA GLY A 63 -4.76 20.36 11.41
C GLY A 63 -3.98 20.39 12.72
N SER A 64 -3.15 19.35 12.99
CA SER A 64 -2.32 19.27 14.20
C SER A 64 -0.95 19.92 14.05
N ALA A 65 -0.30 19.79 12.87
CA ALA A 65 1.07 20.23 12.67
C ALA A 65 1.19 21.58 11.91
N GLY A 66 0.13 22.02 11.23
CA GLY A 66 0.12 23.27 10.45
C GLY A 66 0.93 23.19 9.14
N THR A 67 1.55 22.05 8.83
CA THR A 67 2.38 21.85 7.65
C THR A 67 2.14 20.47 7.05
N LEU A 68 2.47 20.30 5.75
CA LEU A 68 2.48 19.02 5.05
C LEU A 68 3.86 18.67 4.47
N TYR A 69 4.87 19.50 4.73
CA TYR A 69 6.23 19.27 4.26
C TYR A 69 6.93 18.19 5.10
N PHE A 70 7.56 17.24 4.43
CA PHE A 70 8.21 16.10 5.08
C PHE A 70 9.39 16.49 5.99
N ASP A 71 10.06 17.59 5.66
CA ASP A 71 11.22 18.04 6.42
C ASP A 71 10.81 18.82 7.70
N ASP A 72 9.58 19.41 7.72
CA ASP A 72 9.08 20.19 8.84
C ASP A 72 8.27 19.34 9.83
N LEU A 73 7.57 18.32 9.33
CA LEU A 73 6.63 17.51 10.10
C LEU A 73 7.24 16.84 11.34
N PRO A 74 8.45 16.26 11.31
CA PRO A 74 9.02 15.59 12.48
C PRO A 74 9.14 16.49 13.72
N ALA A 75 9.30 17.81 13.52
CA ALA A 75 9.38 18.78 14.62
C ALA A 75 8.01 19.07 15.27
N HIS A 76 6.90 18.69 14.64
CA HIS A 76 5.54 18.96 15.08
C HIS A 76 4.76 17.67 15.44
N ILE A 77 5.40 16.50 15.28
CA ILE A 77 4.81 15.21 15.64
C ILE A 77 5.31 14.84 17.02
N ASP A 78 4.37 14.75 17.98
CA ASP A 78 4.60 14.42 19.38
C ASP A 78 3.85 13.15 19.85
N GLY A 79 3.15 12.47 18.93
CA GLY A 79 2.41 11.24 19.24
C GLY A 79 1.10 11.47 19.99
N ASN A 80 0.50 12.66 19.88
CA ASN A 80 -0.80 12.90 20.49
C ASN A 80 -1.92 12.05 19.84
N PRO A 81 -3.05 11.81 20.53
CA PRO A 81 -4.12 10.94 20.02
C PRO A 81 -4.66 11.33 18.64
N LEU A 82 -4.66 12.62 18.32
CA LEU A 82 -5.09 13.11 17.01
C LEU A 82 -4.12 12.68 15.91
N GLN A 83 -2.82 12.73 16.18
CA GLN A 83 -1.78 12.32 15.23
C GLN A 83 -1.74 10.81 15.07
N ILE A 84 -1.95 10.04 16.14
CA ILE A 84 -2.09 8.58 16.04
C ILE A 84 -3.29 8.21 15.16
N MET A 85 -4.45 8.84 15.38
CA MET A 85 -5.62 8.64 14.55
C MET A 85 -5.36 9.04 13.08
N ALA A 86 -4.71 10.17 12.86
CA ALA A 86 -4.31 10.64 11.52
C ALA A 86 -3.40 9.63 10.82
N PHE A 87 -2.44 9.06 11.55
CA PHE A 87 -1.58 7.99 11.03
C PHE A 87 -2.37 6.75 10.63
N VAL A 88 -3.31 6.30 11.44
CA VAL A 88 -4.17 5.12 11.14
C VAL A 88 -4.95 5.35 9.83
N PHE A 89 -5.53 6.53 9.63
CA PHE A 89 -6.23 6.87 8.40
C PHE A 89 -5.28 6.94 7.19
N PHE A 90 -4.13 7.57 7.34
CA PHE A 90 -3.08 7.60 6.32
C PHE A 90 -2.64 6.18 5.95
N PHE A 91 -2.32 5.38 6.96
CA PHE A 91 -1.88 4.00 6.78
C PHE A 91 -2.94 3.12 6.12
N THR A 92 -4.23 3.35 6.38
CA THR A 92 -5.34 2.64 5.71
C THR A 92 -5.23 2.76 4.19
N GLY A 93 -4.96 3.94 3.67
CA GLY A 93 -4.76 4.14 2.23
C GLY A 93 -3.52 3.42 1.68
N MET A 94 -2.44 3.43 2.43
CA MET A 94 -1.22 2.70 2.05
C MET A 94 -1.40 1.19 2.16
N ALA A 95 -2.09 0.70 3.18
CA ALA A 95 -2.41 -0.70 3.38
C ALA A 95 -3.30 -1.25 2.24
N PHE A 96 -4.24 -0.46 1.72
CA PHE A 96 -4.99 -0.80 0.52
C PHE A 96 -4.06 -1.02 -0.68
N LYS A 97 -3.13 -0.11 -0.95
CA LYS A 97 -2.17 -0.22 -2.07
C LYS A 97 -1.27 -1.45 -1.96
N LEU A 98 -0.87 -1.79 -0.75
CA LEU A 98 -0.08 -2.98 -0.44
C LEU A 98 -0.91 -4.25 -0.39
N SER A 99 -2.25 -4.13 -0.38
CA SER A 99 -3.18 -5.24 -0.17
C SER A 99 -3.00 -5.92 1.19
N LEU A 100 -2.71 -5.16 2.24
CA LEU A 100 -2.59 -5.70 3.60
C LEU A 100 -3.97 -5.95 4.21
N VAL A 101 -4.07 -6.93 5.08
CA VAL A 101 -5.30 -7.20 5.84
C VAL A 101 -5.55 -6.06 6.83
N PRO A 102 -6.80 -5.54 6.93
CA PRO A 102 -8.05 -6.00 6.31
C PRO A 102 -8.35 -5.41 4.92
N PHE A 103 -7.50 -4.58 4.36
CA PHE A 103 -7.74 -3.83 3.12
C PHE A 103 -7.41 -4.61 1.83
N HIS A 104 -7.32 -5.94 1.91
CA HIS A 104 -6.91 -6.85 0.83
C HIS A 104 -8.06 -7.37 -0.06
N LEU A 105 -9.32 -7.16 0.33
CA LEU A 105 -10.49 -7.84 -0.26
C LEU A 105 -10.65 -7.65 -1.77
N TRP A 106 -10.16 -6.54 -2.30
CA TRP A 106 -10.21 -6.25 -3.73
C TRP A 106 -9.25 -7.10 -4.57
N THR A 107 -8.15 -7.58 -3.97
CA THR A 107 -6.99 -8.11 -4.69
C THR A 107 -7.31 -9.38 -5.45
N ALA A 108 -8.01 -10.33 -4.85
CA ALA A 108 -8.33 -11.61 -5.47
C ALA A 108 -9.23 -11.45 -6.69
N ASP A 109 -10.28 -10.64 -6.58
CA ASP A 109 -11.25 -10.42 -7.65
C ASP A 109 -10.63 -9.60 -8.80
N VAL A 110 -9.81 -8.60 -8.46
CA VAL A 110 -9.14 -7.77 -9.46
C VAL A 110 -8.08 -8.58 -10.21
N TYR A 111 -7.28 -9.41 -9.53
CA TYR A 111 -6.28 -10.24 -10.21
C TYR A 111 -6.91 -11.28 -11.13
N GLU A 112 -8.05 -11.84 -10.74
CA GLU A 112 -8.78 -12.79 -11.57
C GLU A 112 -9.35 -12.13 -12.83
N GLY A 113 -10.00 -10.96 -12.69
CA GLY A 113 -10.70 -10.29 -13.78
C GLY A 113 -9.81 -9.44 -14.71
N ALA A 114 -8.68 -8.95 -14.21
CA ALA A 114 -7.76 -8.12 -15.00
C ALA A 114 -6.97 -8.93 -16.05
N PRO A 115 -6.50 -8.28 -17.13
CA PRO A 115 -5.52 -8.88 -18.02
C PRO A 115 -4.25 -9.29 -17.27
N SER A 116 -3.59 -10.39 -17.67
CA SER A 116 -2.44 -10.94 -16.94
C SER A 116 -1.27 -9.95 -16.80
N THR A 117 -1.02 -9.14 -17.83
CA THR A 117 0.01 -8.07 -17.77
C THR A 117 -0.29 -6.99 -16.75
N VAL A 118 -1.58 -6.63 -16.59
CA VAL A 118 -2.03 -5.66 -15.58
C VAL A 118 -1.92 -6.27 -14.18
N THR A 119 -2.27 -7.54 -14.03
CA THR A 119 -2.08 -8.29 -12.78
C THR A 119 -0.62 -8.35 -12.38
N ALA A 120 0.29 -8.64 -13.30
CA ALA A 120 1.74 -8.65 -13.06
C ALA A 120 2.24 -7.28 -12.58
N TYR A 121 1.81 -6.19 -13.21
CA TYR A 121 2.14 -4.83 -12.78
C TYR A 121 1.64 -4.53 -11.36
N LEU A 122 0.38 -4.85 -11.08
CA LEU A 122 -0.22 -4.60 -9.75
C LEU A 122 0.45 -5.43 -8.65
N SER A 123 0.84 -6.68 -8.96
CA SER A 123 1.44 -7.57 -7.98
C SER A 123 2.84 -7.16 -7.57
N VAL A 124 3.64 -6.63 -8.49
CA VAL A 124 5.07 -6.38 -8.30
C VAL A 124 5.37 -4.89 -8.20
N ILE A 125 5.13 -4.14 -9.29
CA ILE A 125 5.60 -2.75 -9.39
C ILE A 125 4.81 -1.84 -8.47
N SER A 126 3.49 -1.95 -8.47
CA SER A 126 2.62 -1.12 -7.62
C SER A 126 2.90 -1.35 -6.13
N LYS A 127 3.02 -2.62 -5.70
CA LYS A 127 3.29 -2.96 -4.30
C LYS A 127 4.71 -2.60 -3.86
N GLY A 128 5.70 -2.92 -4.67
CA GLY A 128 7.08 -2.57 -4.38
C GLY A 128 7.27 -1.06 -4.22
N SER A 129 6.73 -0.27 -5.14
CA SER A 129 6.76 1.19 -5.06
C SER A 129 6.07 1.71 -3.80
N ALA A 130 4.88 1.19 -3.48
CA ALA A 130 4.14 1.59 -2.28
C ALA A 130 4.92 1.25 -0.98
N ALA A 131 5.60 0.10 -0.94
CA ALA A 131 6.40 -0.31 0.22
C ALA A 131 7.61 0.63 0.43
N PHE A 132 8.32 0.99 -0.64
CA PHE A 132 9.44 1.93 -0.54
C PHE A 132 9.00 3.32 -0.10
N VAL A 133 7.88 3.81 -0.63
CA VAL A 133 7.34 5.12 -0.26
C VAL A 133 6.86 5.10 1.18
N LEU A 134 6.15 4.05 1.61
CA LEU A 134 5.71 3.91 2.99
C LEU A 134 6.91 3.93 3.95
N LEU A 135 7.96 3.13 3.68
CA LEU A 135 9.16 3.11 4.49
C LEU A 135 9.82 4.51 4.58
N ALA A 136 9.93 5.20 3.44
CA ALA A 136 10.52 6.54 3.41
C ALA A 136 9.71 7.54 4.25
N ILE A 137 8.39 7.48 4.20
CA ILE A 137 7.50 8.34 4.99
C ILE A 137 7.59 7.99 6.49
N LEU A 138 7.58 6.71 6.85
CA LEU A 138 7.68 6.27 8.24
C LEU A 138 8.98 6.76 8.90
N ILE A 139 10.11 6.63 8.20
CA ILE A 139 11.42 7.03 8.74
C ILE A 139 11.61 8.54 8.75
N LYS A 140 11.09 9.25 7.73
CA LYS A 140 11.30 10.69 7.63
C LYS A 140 10.28 11.51 8.42
N VAL A 141 9.03 11.10 8.40
CA VAL A 141 7.94 11.90 8.95
C VAL A 141 7.48 11.37 10.31
N PHE A 142 7.23 10.07 10.39
CA PHE A 142 6.68 9.43 11.59
C PHE A 142 7.74 8.82 12.50
N ALA A 143 9.03 9.18 12.34
CA ALA A 143 10.08 8.73 13.24
C ALA A 143 9.81 8.99 14.72
N PRO A 144 9.22 10.15 15.14
CA PRO A 144 8.89 10.39 16.54
C PRO A 144 7.83 9.46 17.12
N MET A 145 7.02 8.80 16.27
CA MET A 145 5.94 7.86 16.66
C MET A 145 6.32 6.40 16.34
N ILE A 146 7.59 6.05 16.45
CA ILE A 146 8.08 4.73 15.99
C ILE A 146 7.39 3.58 16.74
N ASP A 147 7.19 3.70 18.04
CA ASP A 147 6.57 2.66 18.87
C ASP A 147 5.10 2.44 18.47
N ASP A 148 4.36 3.52 18.20
CA ASP A 148 2.94 3.46 17.83
C ASP A 148 2.74 2.79 16.46
N TRP A 149 3.49 3.22 15.44
CA TRP A 149 3.29 2.65 14.10
C TRP A 149 3.89 1.24 13.96
N GLN A 150 4.93 0.90 14.70
CA GLN A 150 5.46 -0.46 14.72
C GLN A 150 4.43 -1.45 15.27
N GLU A 151 3.71 -1.09 16.32
CA GLU A 151 2.67 -1.94 16.90
C GLU A 151 1.54 -2.19 15.87
N VAL A 152 1.06 -1.16 15.21
CA VAL A 152 0.03 -1.29 14.15
C VAL A 152 0.52 -2.21 13.01
N LEU A 153 1.73 -1.97 12.51
CA LEU A 153 2.31 -2.77 11.44
C LEU A 153 2.53 -4.22 11.86
N TYR A 154 2.92 -4.47 13.09
CA TYR A 154 3.12 -5.82 13.61
C TYR A 154 1.84 -6.66 13.52
N TRP A 155 0.73 -6.14 14.02
CA TRP A 155 -0.56 -6.85 13.98
C TRP A 155 -1.09 -7.02 12.55
N VAL A 156 -0.99 -6.01 11.72
CA VAL A 156 -1.37 -6.06 10.30
C VAL A 156 -0.54 -7.09 9.54
N THR A 157 0.74 -7.19 9.83
CA THR A 157 1.66 -8.15 9.19
C THR A 157 1.29 -9.58 9.55
N ILE A 158 1.11 -9.87 10.84
CA ILE A 158 0.69 -11.21 11.30
C ILE A 158 -0.64 -11.60 10.66
N ALA A 159 -1.62 -10.70 10.68
CA ALA A 159 -2.93 -10.95 10.09
C ALA A 159 -2.81 -11.20 8.56
N SER A 160 -2.00 -10.41 7.85
CA SER A 160 -1.82 -10.54 6.41
C SER A 160 -1.19 -11.87 6.03
N ILE A 161 -0.12 -12.28 6.68
CA ILE A 161 0.56 -13.54 6.41
C ILE A 161 -0.38 -14.72 6.74
N THR A 162 -1.04 -14.69 7.90
CA THR A 162 -1.87 -15.79 8.36
C THR A 162 -3.11 -15.97 7.50
N ILE A 163 -3.89 -14.91 7.34
CA ILE A 163 -5.18 -14.94 6.63
C ILE A 163 -4.96 -15.26 5.14
N ALA A 164 -3.98 -14.63 4.50
CA ALA A 164 -3.70 -14.88 3.09
C ALA A 164 -3.32 -16.33 2.83
N ASN A 165 -2.48 -16.94 3.65
CA ASN A 165 -2.09 -18.35 3.49
C ASN A 165 -3.26 -19.31 3.71
N ILE A 166 -4.12 -19.06 4.70
CA ILE A 166 -5.33 -19.86 4.93
C ILE A 166 -6.26 -19.82 3.71
N PHE A 167 -6.48 -18.64 3.13
CA PHE A 167 -7.33 -18.51 1.95
C PHE A 167 -6.67 -19.08 0.69
N ALA A 168 -5.35 -18.99 0.56
CA ALA A 168 -4.61 -19.54 -0.58
C ALA A 168 -4.79 -21.05 -0.73
N ILE A 169 -4.77 -21.80 0.37
CA ILE A 169 -4.88 -23.26 0.37
C ILE A 169 -6.19 -23.76 -0.28
N ARG A 170 -7.25 -22.96 -0.22
CA ARG A 170 -8.57 -23.35 -0.77
C ARG A 170 -8.82 -22.87 -2.21
N GLN A 171 -7.88 -22.15 -2.81
CA GLN A 171 -8.06 -21.61 -4.16
C GLN A 171 -7.83 -22.68 -5.22
N GLN A 172 -8.76 -22.76 -6.19
CA GLN A 172 -8.63 -23.62 -7.38
C GLN A 172 -8.24 -22.82 -8.62
N ASN A 173 -8.46 -21.50 -8.61
CA ASN A 173 -8.08 -20.60 -9.69
C ASN A 173 -6.65 -20.08 -9.45
N LEU A 174 -5.77 -20.27 -10.44
CA LEU A 174 -4.36 -19.88 -10.34
C LEU A 174 -4.19 -18.36 -10.08
N LYS A 175 -4.95 -17.51 -10.77
CA LYS A 175 -4.87 -16.06 -10.55
C LYS A 175 -5.29 -15.65 -9.14
N ARG A 176 -6.32 -16.29 -8.58
CA ARG A 176 -6.72 -16.06 -7.18
C ARG A 176 -5.69 -16.60 -6.19
N LEU A 177 -5.11 -17.76 -6.48
CA LEU A 177 -4.00 -18.30 -5.68
C LEU A 177 -2.83 -17.31 -5.64
N MET A 178 -2.43 -16.78 -6.80
CA MET A 178 -1.36 -15.79 -6.92
C MET A 178 -1.72 -14.46 -6.22
N ALA A 179 -3.00 -14.09 -6.21
CA ALA A 179 -3.46 -12.91 -5.45
C ALA A 179 -3.26 -13.10 -3.94
N PHE A 180 -3.68 -14.22 -3.36
CA PHE A 180 -3.47 -14.51 -1.94
C PHE A 180 -1.98 -14.70 -1.60
N SER A 181 -1.22 -15.32 -2.48
CA SER A 181 0.24 -15.35 -2.38
C SER A 181 0.82 -13.94 -2.31
N SER A 182 0.38 -13.05 -3.19
CA SER A 182 0.82 -11.65 -3.23
C SER A 182 0.43 -10.86 -1.97
N ILE A 183 -0.69 -11.17 -1.31
CA ILE A 183 -1.07 -10.58 -0.02
C ILE A 183 -0.13 -11.06 1.10
N SER A 184 0.18 -12.35 1.14
CA SER A 184 1.14 -12.92 2.08
C SER A 184 2.54 -12.32 1.89
N GLN A 185 2.97 -12.16 0.64
CA GLN A 185 4.26 -11.54 0.29
C GLN A 185 4.33 -10.06 0.71
N ALA A 186 3.23 -9.31 0.60
CA ALA A 186 3.16 -7.96 1.14
C ALA A 186 3.36 -7.94 2.67
N GLY A 187 2.83 -8.93 3.38
CA GLY A 187 3.12 -9.12 4.81
C GLY A 187 4.61 -9.36 5.08
N TYR A 188 5.29 -10.19 4.29
CA TYR A 188 6.75 -10.38 4.44
C TYR A 188 7.55 -9.12 4.13
N ILE A 189 7.15 -8.34 3.14
CA ILE A 189 7.74 -7.02 2.85
C ILE A 189 7.64 -6.10 4.07
N MET A 190 6.52 -6.13 4.80
CA MET A 190 6.34 -5.32 6.01
C MET A 190 7.31 -5.67 7.14
N LEU A 191 7.82 -6.89 7.23
CA LEU A 191 8.86 -7.23 8.22
C LEU A 191 10.12 -6.36 8.04
N GLY A 192 10.51 -6.09 6.79
CA GLY A 192 11.61 -5.18 6.49
C GLY A 192 11.30 -3.72 6.86
N VAL A 193 10.03 -3.31 6.77
CA VAL A 193 9.56 -1.97 7.15
C VAL A 193 9.56 -1.79 8.67
N ILE A 194 9.02 -2.77 9.41
CA ILE A 194 8.89 -2.74 10.88
C ILE A 194 10.25 -2.55 11.54
N GLY A 195 11.31 -3.15 10.99
CA GLY A 195 12.65 -3.04 11.55
C GLY A 195 13.20 -1.62 11.64
N GLY A 196 12.73 -0.69 10.80
CA GLY A 196 13.11 0.75 10.82
C GLY A 196 14.61 1.03 10.69
N THR A 197 15.41 0.02 10.37
CA THR A 197 16.88 0.07 10.36
C THR A 197 17.44 0.06 8.94
N ALA A 198 18.69 0.46 8.78
CA ALA A 198 19.40 0.37 7.49
C ALA A 198 19.45 -1.09 6.96
N GLN A 199 19.54 -2.07 7.86
CA GLN A 199 19.47 -3.49 7.49
C GLN A 199 18.08 -3.88 7.00
N GLY A 200 17.01 -3.40 7.63
CA GLY A 200 15.63 -3.59 7.20
C GLY A 200 15.39 -3.00 5.80
N MET A 201 15.93 -1.81 5.51
CA MET A 201 15.86 -1.20 4.18
C MET A 201 16.56 -2.06 3.12
N THR A 202 17.77 -2.56 3.42
CA THR A 202 18.51 -3.44 2.50
C THR A 202 17.76 -4.75 2.25
N ALA A 203 17.20 -5.34 3.30
CA ALA A 203 16.39 -6.57 3.20
C ALA A 203 15.12 -6.33 2.36
N LEU A 204 14.46 -5.19 2.51
CA LEU A 204 13.28 -4.82 1.72
C LEU A 204 13.64 -4.68 0.24
N VAL A 205 14.72 -3.98 -0.10
CA VAL A 205 15.17 -3.84 -1.50
C VAL A 205 15.45 -5.21 -2.12
N TYR A 206 16.24 -6.03 -1.42
CA TYR A 206 16.57 -7.38 -1.89
C TYR A 206 15.30 -8.24 -2.07
N TYR A 207 14.40 -8.21 -1.08
CA TYR A 207 13.18 -8.99 -1.13
C TYR A 207 12.27 -8.60 -2.29
N VAL A 208 12.07 -7.30 -2.50
CA VAL A 208 11.25 -6.78 -3.62
C VAL A 208 11.84 -7.18 -4.98
N LEU A 209 13.16 -7.14 -5.15
CA LEU A 209 13.82 -7.57 -6.38
C LEU A 209 13.63 -9.06 -6.65
N VAL A 210 13.85 -9.92 -5.65
CA VAL A 210 13.64 -11.37 -5.77
C VAL A 210 12.18 -11.69 -6.04
N TYR A 211 11.26 -11.04 -5.32
CA TYR A 211 9.82 -11.18 -5.51
C TYR A 211 9.39 -10.77 -6.93
N ALA A 212 9.95 -9.67 -7.45
CA ALA A 212 9.71 -9.22 -8.81
C ALA A 212 10.12 -10.29 -9.85
N ALA A 213 11.32 -10.83 -9.71
CA ALA A 213 11.82 -11.87 -10.60
C ALA A 213 10.96 -13.14 -10.55
N ALA A 214 10.57 -13.57 -9.35
CA ALA A 214 9.73 -14.76 -9.15
C ALA A 214 8.33 -14.60 -9.73
N ASN A 215 7.68 -13.45 -9.52
CA ASN A 215 6.28 -13.24 -9.97
C ASN A 215 6.14 -12.88 -11.46
N LEU A 216 7.16 -12.27 -12.07
CA LEU A 216 7.14 -12.00 -13.50
C LEU A 216 7.48 -13.26 -14.34
N GLY A 217 8.05 -14.28 -13.68
CA GLY A 217 8.38 -15.58 -14.32
C GLY A 217 7.22 -16.58 -14.33
N VAL A 218 6.11 -16.28 -13.66
CA VAL A 218 4.89 -17.11 -13.59
C VAL A 218 3.82 -16.55 -14.49
#